data_c0275190c0a60f52c10560e8807b91c3
#
_entry.id   c0275190c0a60f52c10560e8807b91c3
#
_cell.length_a   1.000
_cell.length_b   1.000
_cell.length_c   1.000
_cell.angle_alpha   90.00
_cell.angle_beta   90.00
_cell.angle_gamma   90.00
#
_symmetry.space_group_name_H-M   'P 1'
#
loop_
_entity.id
_entity.type
_entity.pdbx_description
1 polymer ?
#
loop_
_entity_poly.entity_id
_entity_poly.type
_entity_poly.pdbx_seq_one_letter_code
_entity_poly.pdbx_strand_id
1 'polypeptide(L)'
;LTKFFIGLGICMIAGMGCIYFCYRKRRKKGSFSPDSPTTTATDGLHEETSEEESYKPQPTAHKKSSILFLDGFQVWDKNGTDITKSFTPILKQLLILIILYSVNNKKGISNVTLRELLWFDKMDESAQNNRRVNIRKLKLLLEKLDGAELVKESTYWSVKFTQTYCDYIEV
;
A
#
# COMPACT_ATOMS: atom_id res chain seq x y z
N LEU A 1 -23.46 46.85 10.78
CA LEU A 1 -23.52 45.39 10.69
C LEU A 1 -22.84 44.85 9.41
N THR A 2 -23.01 45.50 8.23
CA THR A 2 -22.45 45.03 6.94
C THR A 2 -20.91 45.05 6.87
N LYS A 3 -20.24 46.00 7.54
CA LYS A 3 -18.75 46.07 7.53
C LYS A 3 -18.08 44.95 8.34
N PHE A 4 -18.79 44.33 9.30
CA PHE A 4 -18.29 43.22 10.10
C PHE A 4 -18.27 41.90 9.32
N PHE A 5 -19.23 41.66 8.45
CA PHE A 5 -19.31 40.45 7.61
C PHE A 5 -18.26 40.45 6.48
N ILE A 6 -17.88 41.61 5.96
CA ILE A 6 -16.84 41.73 4.92
C ILE A 6 -15.47 41.36 5.51
N GLY A 7 -15.15 41.76 6.74
CA GLY A 7 -13.89 41.41 7.41
C GLY A 7 -13.74 39.91 7.71
N LEU A 8 -14.83 39.24 8.10
CA LEU A 8 -14.84 37.80 8.39
C LEU A 8 -14.62 36.96 7.12
N GLY A 9 -15.19 37.38 5.99
CA GLY A 9 -15.03 36.70 4.70
C GLY A 9 -13.59 36.75 4.18
N ILE A 10 -12.89 37.86 4.35
CA ILE A 10 -11.50 38.02 3.90
C ILE A 10 -10.54 37.14 4.73
N CYS A 11 -10.74 37.00 6.03
CA CYS A 11 -9.93 36.14 6.90
C CYS A 11 -10.08 34.66 6.51
N MET A 12 -11.27 34.20 6.15
CA MET A 12 -11.52 32.81 5.75
C MET A 12 -10.83 32.47 4.41
N ILE A 13 -10.83 33.39 3.46
CA ILE A 13 -10.16 33.19 2.16
C ILE A 13 -8.64 33.16 2.31
N ALA A 14 -8.08 34.02 3.17
CA ALA A 14 -6.64 34.04 3.47
C ALA A 14 -6.20 32.76 4.20
N GLY A 15 -6.99 32.24 5.13
CA GLY A 15 -6.73 30.97 5.83
C GLY A 15 -6.71 29.76 4.90
N MET A 16 -7.66 29.66 3.99
CA MET A 16 -7.69 28.58 2.99
C MET A 16 -6.51 28.65 2.01
N GLY A 17 -6.08 29.86 1.62
CA GLY A 17 -4.91 30.07 0.77
C GLY A 17 -3.61 29.57 1.42
N CYS A 18 -3.40 29.82 2.72
CA CYS A 18 -2.25 29.34 3.47
C CYS A 18 -2.21 27.82 3.58
N ILE A 19 -3.35 27.18 3.85
CA ILE A 19 -3.45 25.73 3.93
C ILE A 19 -3.15 25.09 2.57
N TYR A 20 -3.72 25.64 1.48
CA TYR A 20 -3.46 25.17 0.12
C TYR A 20 -1.98 25.32 -0.27
N PHE A 21 -1.35 26.43 0.07
CA PHE A 21 0.07 26.69 -0.22
C PHE A 21 1.00 25.76 0.57
N CYS A 22 0.71 25.50 1.85
CA CYS A 22 1.46 24.53 2.67
C CYS A 22 1.31 23.10 2.14
N TYR A 23 0.12 22.72 1.68
CA TYR A 23 -0.11 21.41 1.08
C TYR A 23 0.63 21.23 -0.24
N ARG A 24 0.68 22.27 -1.08
CA ARG A 24 1.42 22.27 -2.35
C ARG A 24 2.94 22.23 -2.16
N LYS A 25 3.47 22.88 -1.10
CA LYS A 25 4.90 22.91 -0.79
C LYS A 25 5.41 21.54 -0.30
N ARG A 26 4.59 20.77 0.40
CA ARG A 26 4.92 19.38 0.82
C ARG A 26 5.07 18.42 -0.35
N ARG A 27 4.39 18.62 -1.46
CA ARG A 27 4.48 17.76 -2.65
C ARG A 27 5.77 17.93 -3.48
N LYS A 28 6.56 18.98 -3.28
CA LYS A 28 7.77 19.27 -4.08
C LYS A 28 9.10 18.90 -3.42
N LYS A 29 9.11 18.26 -2.24
CA LYS A 29 10.34 17.79 -1.60
C LYS A 29 10.46 16.26 -1.71
N GLY A 30 10.72 15.78 -2.90
CA GLY A 30 11.00 14.37 -3.20
C GLY A 30 11.88 14.23 -4.43
N SER A 31 12.95 15.06 -4.51
CA SER A 31 14.01 14.83 -5.49
C SER A 31 15.32 14.93 -4.73
N PHE A 32 15.87 13.79 -4.41
CA PHE A 32 17.23 13.64 -3.88
C PHE A 32 18.08 13.10 -5.02
N SER A 33 19.00 13.93 -5.51
CA SER A 33 20.11 13.54 -6.40
C SER A 33 21.35 13.30 -5.56
N PRO A 34 22.13 12.28 -5.87
CA PRO A 34 23.40 12.04 -5.21
C PRO A 34 24.53 12.67 -6.02
N ASP A 35 25.37 13.47 -5.37
CA ASP A 35 26.70 13.79 -5.86
C ASP A 35 27.72 13.50 -4.77
N SER A 36 28.65 12.57 -5.09
CA SER A 36 29.95 12.42 -4.45
C SER A 36 30.88 13.53 -4.97
N PRO A 37 31.98 13.94 -4.26
CA PRO A 37 33.18 13.15 -4.30
C PRO A 37 34.17 13.22 -3.10
N THR A 38 35.00 12.17 -2.96
CA THR A 38 36.49 12.12 -2.89
C THR A 38 37.23 12.67 -1.67
N THR A 39 37.83 11.70 -0.94
CA THR A 39 39.23 11.55 -0.47
C THR A 39 39.79 12.52 0.58
N THR A 40 40.23 12.04 1.73
CA THR A 40 41.67 11.88 2.09
C THR A 40 41.83 11.09 3.42
N ALA A 41 42.83 10.23 3.43
CA ALA A 41 43.27 9.33 4.47
C ALA A 41 43.79 10.03 5.74
N THR A 42 43.71 9.39 6.89
CA THR A 42 44.87 9.08 7.79
C THR A 42 44.39 8.29 9.02
N ASP A 43 44.90 7.09 9.11
CA ASP A 43 45.53 6.36 10.23
C ASP A 43 44.99 6.50 11.66
N GLY A 44 44.72 5.35 12.30
CA GLY A 44 44.49 5.21 13.75
C GLY A 44 43.86 3.87 14.12
N LEU A 45 44.67 2.87 14.43
CA LEU A 45 44.29 1.57 15.01
C LEU A 45 43.39 1.75 16.24
N HIS A 46 42.29 1.01 16.30
CA HIS A 46 41.93 0.21 17.50
C HIS A 46 40.99 -0.92 17.09
N GLU A 47 41.45 -2.09 17.35
CA GLU A 47 40.83 -3.39 17.27
C GLU A 47 39.83 -3.49 18.44
N GLU A 48 38.52 -3.60 18.16
CA GLU A 48 37.55 -4.27 19.05
C GLU A 48 36.57 -5.06 18.20
N THR A 49 36.78 -6.34 18.24
CA THR A 49 35.94 -7.40 17.72
C THR A 49 34.57 -7.35 18.44
N SER A 50 33.54 -6.91 17.75
CA SER A 50 32.18 -7.28 18.04
C SER A 50 31.61 -7.92 16.78
N GLU A 51 31.46 -9.24 16.85
CA GLU A 51 30.75 -10.04 15.87
C GLU A 51 29.28 -9.58 15.85
N GLU A 52 28.96 -8.56 15.06
CA GLU A 52 27.61 -8.37 14.58
C GLU A 52 27.31 -9.48 13.59
N GLU A 53 26.66 -10.52 14.12
CA GLU A 53 26.02 -11.55 13.34
C GLU A 53 25.01 -10.87 12.41
N SER A 54 25.49 -10.50 11.21
CA SER A 54 24.66 -9.98 10.12
C SER A 54 23.63 -11.06 9.80
N TYR A 55 22.43 -10.91 10.36
CA TYR A 55 21.26 -11.68 9.95
C TYR A 55 21.03 -11.41 8.45
N LYS A 56 21.69 -12.19 7.60
CA LYS A 56 21.29 -12.34 6.21
C LYS A 56 19.99 -13.14 6.23
N PRO A 57 18.85 -12.54 5.79
CA PRO A 57 17.66 -13.33 5.55
C PRO A 57 18.06 -14.45 4.59
N GLN A 58 18.01 -15.69 5.04
CA GLN A 58 18.13 -16.82 4.13
C GLN A 58 17.09 -16.64 3.05
N PRO A 59 17.45 -16.79 1.76
CA PRO A 59 16.44 -16.85 0.71
C PRO A 59 15.61 -18.10 0.98
N THR A 60 14.48 -17.91 1.71
CA THR A 60 13.44 -18.94 1.76
C THR A 60 13.08 -19.21 0.32
N ALA A 61 13.24 -20.46 -0.10
CA ALA A 61 12.89 -20.90 -1.44
C ALA A 61 11.43 -20.50 -1.67
N HIS A 62 11.23 -19.33 -2.29
CA HIS A 62 9.89 -18.80 -2.51
C HIS A 62 9.15 -19.78 -3.37
N LYS A 63 8.10 -20.36 -2.80
CA LYS A 63 7.15 -21.16 -3.57
C LYS A 63 6.71 -20.29 -4.74
N LYS A 64 6.73 -20.85 -5.95
CA LYS A 64 6.15 -20.20 -7.11
C LYS A 64 4.73 -19.76 -6.73
N SER A 65 4.38 -18.51 -7.02
CA SER A 65 3.11 -17.91 -6.64
C SER A 65 2.93 -17.77 -5.12
N SER A 66 3.36 -16.65 -4.59
CA SER A 66 3.25 -16.38 -3.15
C SER A 66 2.91 -14.92 -2.86
N ILE A 67 2.22 -14.72 -1.75
CA ILE A 67 1.91 -13.42 -1.17
C ILE A 67 2.41 -13.43 0.28
N LEU A 68 3.31 -12.52 0.59
CA LEU A 68 3.87 -12.35 1.93
C LEU A 68 3.41 -11.02 2.52
N PHE A 69 2.98 -11.04 3.79
CA PHE A 69 2.55 -9.87 4.54
C PHE A 69 3.35 -9.69 5.83
N LEU A 70 3.73 -10.79 6.51
CA LEU A 70 4.25 -10.75 7.88
C LEU A 70 5.68 -10.20 7.94
N ASP A 71 6.47 -10.47 6.90
CA ASP A 71 7.86 -9.96 6.77
C ASP A 71 7.99 -8.90 5.67
N GLY A 72 6.95 -8.10 5.53
CA GLY A 72 6.84 -7.08 4.49
C GLY A 72 6.05 -7.55 3.28
N PHE A 73 5.36 -6.61 2.62
CA PHE A 73 4.50 -6.94 1.49
C PHE A 73 5.32 -7.32 0.25
N GLN A 74 5.24 -8.60 -0.14
CA GLN A 74 5.87 -9.14 -1.35
C GLN A 74 4.89 -10.04 -2.09
N VAL A 75 4.94 -10.01 -3.43
CA VAL A 75 4.09 -10.85 -4.29
C VAL A 75 4.91 -11.40 -5.44
N TRP A 76 4.88 -12.72 -5.58
CA TRP A 76 5.55 -13.47 -6.62
C TRP A 76 4.53 -14.16 -7.51
N ASP A 77 4.66 -14.01 -8.81
CA ASP A 77 3.74 -14.61 -9.77
C ASP A 77 3.99 -16.12 -9.95
N LYS A 78 3.14 -16.77 -10.77
CA LYS A 78 3.26 -18.19 -11.09
C LYS A 78 4.59 -18.59 -11.75
N ASN A 79 5.33 -17.63 -12.31
CA ASN A 79 6.64 -17.84 -12.92
C ASN A 79 7.79 -17.59 -11.93
N GLY A 80 7.49 -17.19 -10.70
CA GLY A 80 8.49 -16.78 -9.70
C GLY A 80 9.03 -15.38 -9.93
N THR A 81 8.32 -14.52 -10.67
CA THR A 81 8.69 -13.12 -10.89
C THR A 81 8.13 -12.25 -9.78
N ASP A 82 8.95 -11.37 -9.21
CA ASP A 82 8.50 -10.36 -8.24
C ASP A 82 7.64 -9.29 -8.91
N ILE A 83 6.35 -9.29 -8.60
CA ILE A 83 5.37 -8.31 -9.08
C ILE A 83 4.93 -7.32 -8.01
N THR A 84 5.64 -7.25 -6.88
CA THR A 84 5.34 -6.37 -5.73
C THR A 84 5.18 -4.90 -6.14
N LYS A 85 6.02 -4.43 -7.06
CA LYS A 85 5.99 -3.05 -7.57
C LYS A 85 4.73 -2.72 -8.38
N SER A 86 4.02 -3.72 -8.89
CA SER A 86 2.75 -3.53 -9.61
C SER A 86 1.60 -3.20 -8.66
N PHE A 87 1.77 -3.41 -7.36
CA PHE A 87 0.77 -3.10 -6.34
C PHE A 87 0.96 -1.67 -5.83
N THR A 88 0.11 -0.76 -6.27
CA THR A 88 0.02 0.59 -5.69
C THR A 88 -0.42 0.52 -4.21
N PRO A 89 -0.17 1.57 -3.39
CA PRO A 89 -0.59 1.56 -1.99
C PRO A 89 -2.06 1.18 -1.78
N ILE A 90 -2.96 1.69 -2.61
CA ILE A 90 -4.39 1.37 -2.52
C ILE A 90 -4.72 -0.09 -2.88
N LEU A 91 -3.97 -0.68 -3.83
CA LEU A 91 -4.15 -2.10 -4.20
C LEU A 91 -3.62 -3.03 -3.10
N LYS A 92 -2.53 -2.66 -2.42
CA LYS A 92 -2.03 -3.38 -1.25
C LYS A 92 -3.06 -3.38 -0.13
N GLN A 93 -3.58 -2.21 0.24
CA GLN A 93 -4.61 -2.07 1.27
C GLN A 93 -5.88 -2.85 0.92
N LEU A 94 -6.32 -2.77 -0.34
CA LEU A 94 -7.49 -3.48 -0.82
C LEU A 94 -7.31 -5.01 -0.72
N LEU A 95 -6.16 -5.53 -1.15
CA LEU A 95 -5.85 -6.96 -1.07
C LEU A 95 -5.80 -7.44 0.39
N ILE A 96 -5.08 -6.71 1.26
CA ILE A 96 -4.97 -7.02 2.69
C ILE A 96 -6.36 -7.09 3.32
N LEU A 97 -7.21 -6.08 3.11
CA LEU A 97 -8.55 -6.05 3.67
C LEU A 97 -9.40 -7.23 3.17
N ILE A 98 -9.36 -7.54 1.87
CA ILE A 98 -10.13 -8.66 1.34
C ILE A 98 -9.65 -9.98 1.95
N ILE A 99 -8.34 -10.20 2.09
CA ILE A 99 -7.80 -11.42 2.73
C ILE A 99 -8.21 -11.50 4.19
N LEU A 100 -7.99 -10.43 4.97
CA LEU A 100 -8.36 -10.39 6.39
C LEU A 100 -9.83 -10.73 6.62
N TYR A 101 -10.71 -10.15 5.82
CA TYR A 101 -12.15 -10.42 5.93
C TYR A 101 -12.54 -11.79 5.38
N SER A 102 -11.81 -12.33 4.40
CA SER A 102 -12.06 -13.68 3.88
C SER A 102 -11.73 -14.75 4.90
N VAL A 103 -10.65 -14.55 5.69
CA VAL A 103 -10.23 -15.48 6.76
C VAL A 103 -11.15 -15.35 7.98
N ASN A 104 -11.41 -14.13 8.46
CA ASN A 104 -12.19 -13.91 9.67
C ASN A 104 -13.70 -14.05 9.47
N ASN A 105 -14.19 -13.78 8.28
CA ASN A 105 -15.60 -13.82 7.94
C ASN A 105 -15.79 -14.54 6.60
N LYS A 106 -16.32 -15.74 6.61
CA LYS A 106 -16.52 -16.59 5.42
C LYS A 106 -17.20 -15.89 4.24
N LYS A 107 -17.95 -14.82 4.49
CA LYS A 107 -18.59 -13.99 3.45
C LYS A 107 -17.64 -12.98 2.79
N GLY A 108 -16.47 -12.70 3.41
CA GLY A 108 -15.55 -11.66 2.96
C GLY A 108 -15.98 -10.24 3.38
N ILE A 109 -15.49 -9.22 2.66
CA ILE A 109 -15.71 -7.79 2.96
C ILE A 109 -16.81 -7.19 2.09
N SER A 110 -17.70 -6.39 2.70
CA SER A 110 -18.78 -5.74 1.98
C SER A 110 -18.32 -4.51 1.17
N ASN A 111 -19.08 -4.16 0.13
CA ASN A 111 -18.85 -2.91 -0.61
C ASN A 111 -18.93 -1.66 0.28
N VAL A 112 -19.82 -1.68 1.28
CA VAL A 112 -20.00 -0.56 2.23
C VAL A 112 -18.75 -0.43 3.09
N THR A 113 -18.31 -1.51 3.71
CA THR A 113 -17.11 -1.53 4.54
C THR A 113 -15.85 -1.12 3.77
N LEU A 114 -15.68 -1.61 2.52
CA LEU A 114 -14.58 -1.17 1.67
C LEU A 114 -14.61 0.35 1.40
N ARG A 115 -15.79 0.92 1.19
CA ARG A 115 -15.95 2.36 1.01
C ARG A 115 -15.55 3.13 2.26
N GLU A 116 -16.05 2.70 3.41
CA GLU A 116 -15.78 3.35 4.70
C GLU A 116 -14.31 3.30 5.09
N LEU A 117 -13.61 2.21 4.77
CA LEU A 117 -12.20 2.06 5.13
C LEU A 117 -11.23 2.72 4.14
N LEU A 118 -11.52 2.68 2.83
CA LEU A 118 -10.56 3.12 1.81
C LEU A 118 -10.93 4.43 1.11
N TRP A 119 -12.20 4.85 1.16
CA TRP A 119 -12.71 6.02 0.43
C TRP A 119 -13.70 6.84 1.24
N PHE A 120 -13.53 6.89 2.56
CA PHE A 120 -14.41 7.63 3.47
C PHE A 120 -14.47 9.14 3.16
N ASP A 121 -13.40 9.68 2.56
CA ASP A 121 -13.23 11.09 2.17
C ASP A 121 -13.84 11.41 0.78
N LYS A 122 -14.39 10.42 0.09
CA LYS A 122 -14.93 10.56 -1.27
C LYS A 122 -16.45 10.62 -1.27
N MET A 123 -17.01 11.41 -2.20
CA MET A 123 -18.44 11.34 -2.54
C MET A 123 -18.80 9.94 -3.05
N ASP A 124 -20.02 9.50 -2.82
CA ASP A 124 -20.48 8.14 -3.11
C ASP A 124 -20.18 7.67 -4.54
N GLU A 125 -20.46 8.51 -5.53
CA GLU A 125 -20.19 8.18 -6.92
C GLU A 125 -18.69 8.01 -7.21
N SER A 126 -17.88 8.93 -6.70
CA SER A 126 -16.42 8.86 -6.84
C SER A 126 -15.84 7.64 -6.12
N ALA A 127 -16.30 7.35 -4.91
CA ALA A 127 -15.91 6.17 -4.15
C ALA A 127 -16.27 4.87 -4.90
N GLN A 128 -17.47 4.81 -5.47
CA GLN A 128 -17.93 3.66 -6.26
C GLN A 128 -17.05 3.45 -7.51
N ASN A 129 -16.73 4.52 -8.24
CA ASN A 129 -15.87 4.45 -9.41
C ASN A 129 -14.44 4.02 -9.04
N ASN A 130 -13.86 4.61 -7.99
CA ASN A 130 -12.54 4.22 -7.48
C ASN A 130 -12.50 2.74 -7.11
N ARG A 131 -13.52 2.24 -6.40
CA ARG A 131 -13.62 0.83 -6.06
C ARG A 131 -13.66 -0.05 -7.31
N ARG A 132 -14.50 0.26 -8.29
CA ARG A 132 -14.61 -0.52 -9.54
C ARG A 132 -13.26 -0.63 -10.26
N VAL A 133 -12.57 0.51 -10.41
CA VAL A 133 -11.28 0.56 -11.09
C VAL A 133 -10.22 -0.26 -10.33
N ASN A 134 -10.14 -0.12 -9.00
CA ASN A 134 -9.13 -0.81 -8.21
C ASN A 134 -9.42 -2.31 -8.08
N ILE A 135 -10.66 -2.73 -7.94
CA ILE A 135 -11.06 -4.14 -7.98
C ILE A 135 -10.67 -4.78 -9.32
N ARG A 136 -10.93 -4.09 -10.46
CA ARG A 136 -10.53 -4.61 -11.78
C ARG A 136 -9.01 -4.77 -11.88
N LYS A 137 -8.24 -3.77 -11.42
CA LYS A 137 -6.77 -3.84 -11.42
C LYS A 137 -6.27 -4.97 -10.51
N LEU A 138 -6.85 -5.12 -9.33
CA LEU A 138 -6.50 -6.19 -8.40
C LEU A 138 -6.78 -7.56 -9.03
N LYS A 139 -7.94 -7.75 -9.66
CA LYS A 139 -8.28 -9.00 -10.35
C LYS A 139 -7.21 -9.37 -11.40
N LEU A 140 -6.81 -8.42 -12.26
CA LEU A 140 -5.76 -8.64 -13.26
C LEU A 140 -4.39 -8.99 -12.65
N LEU A 141 -4.08 -8.50 -11.45
CA LEU A 141 -2.84 -8.87 -10.75
C LEU A 141 -2.95 -10.28 -10.15
N LEU A 142 -4.10 -10.63 -9.58
CA LEU A 142 -4.33 -11.97 -9.02
C LEU A 142 -4.35 -13.05 -10.11
N GLU A 143 -4.79 -12.76 -11.32
CA GLU A 143 -4.73 -13.67 -12.48
C GLU A 143 -3.29 -14.08 -12.87
N LYS A 144 -2.28 -13.32 -12.44
CA LYS A 144 -0.87 -13.69 -12.62
C LYS A 144 -0.39 -14.73 -11.61
N LEU A 145 -1.12 -14.90 -10.51
CA LEU A 145 -0.85 -15.89 -9.49
C LEU A 145 -1.49 -17.23 -9.86
N ASP A 146 -0.97 -18.30 -9.28
CA ASP A 146 -1.47 -19.64 -9.53
C ASP A 146 -2.59 -19.99 -8.55
N GLY A 147 -3.82 -20.09 -9.09
CA GLY A 147 -4.99 -20.42 -8.27
C GLY A 147 -5.39 -19.35 -7.26
N ALA A 148 -5.14 -18.07 -7.56
CA ALA A 148 -5.65 -16.94 -6.79
C ALA A 148 -6.87 -16.33 -7.49
N GLU A 149 -8.02 -16.36 -6.86
CA GLU A 149 -9.27 -15.87 -7.44
C GLU A 149 -9.96 -14.86 -6.55
N LEU A 150 -10.35 -13.72 -7.12
CA LEU A 150 -11.20 -12.73 -6.48
C LEU A 150 -12.68 -13.05 -6.76
N VAL A 151 -13.39 -13.47 -5.73
CA VAL A 151 -14.80 -13.89 -5.81
C VAL A 151 -15.72 -12.78 -5.34
N LYS A 152 -16.80 -12.59 -6.06
CA LYS A 152 -17.86 -11.65 -5.67
C LYS A 152 -19.17 -12.42 -5.43
N GLU A 153 -19.68 -12.34 -4.20
CA GLU A 153 -20.97 -12.90 -3.84
C GLU A 153 -21.90 -11.76 -3.36
N SER A 154 -22.90 -11.44 -4.19
CA SER A 154 -23.78 -10.30 -3.94
C SER A 154 -23.01 -8.98 -3.80
N THR A 155 -22.92 -8.42 -2.59
CA THR A 155 -22.21 -7.17 -2.28
C THR A 155 -20.86 -7.39 -1.58
N TYR A 156 -20.46 -8.66 -1.39
CA TYR A 156 -19.24 -9.05 -0.69
C TYR A 156 -18.14 -9.46 -1.65
N TRP A 157 -16.90 -9.21 -1.25
CA TRP A 157 -15.69 -9.63 -1.94
C TRP A 157 -14.87 -10.54 -1.04
N SER A 158 -14.46 -11.66 -1.58
CA SER A 158 -13.55 -12.61 -0.94
C SER A 158 -12.46 -13.03 -1.90
N VAL A 159 -11.38 -13.58 -1.38
CA VAL A 159 -10.32 -14.19 -2.17
C VAL A 159 -10.22 -15.67 -1.81
N LYS A 160 -10.00 -16.49 -2.85
CA LYS A 160 -9.73 -17.94 -2.71
C LYS A 160 -8.34 -18.22 -3.26
N PHE A 161 -7.56 -18.97 -2.51
CA PHE A 161 -6.26 -19.47 -2.93
C PHE A 161 -6.31 -21.01 -2.99
N THR A 162 -5.86 -21.59 -4.09
CA THR A 162 -5.78 -23.04 -4.26
C THR A 162 -4.33 -23.52 -4.36
N GLN A 163 -3.45 -22.73 -4.98
CA GLN A 163 -2.04 -23.07 -5.18
C GLN A 163 -1.09 -21.94 -4.77
N THR A 164 -1.61 -20.71 -4.61
CA THR A 164 -0.83 -19.56 -4.13
C THR A 164 -0.61 -19.67 -2.64
N TYR A 165 0.64 -19.62 -2.21
CA TYR A 165 1.02 -19.53 -0.81
C TYR A 165 0.68 -18.13 -0.26
N CYS A 166 0.12 -18.07 0.94
CA CYS A 166 -0.11 -16.82 1.65
C CYS A 166 0.26 -17.02 3.13
N ASP A 167 1.30 -16.32 3.58
CA ASP A 167 1.83 -16.46 4.94
C ASP A 167 0.80 -16.16 6.04
N TYR A 168 -0.14 -15.27 5.78
CA TYR A 168 -1.21 -14.93 6.74
C TYR A 168 -2.27 -16.04 6.90
N ILE A 169 -2.45 -16.90 5.91
CA ILE A 169 -3.49 -17.95 5.92
C ILE A 169 -2.93 -19.27 6.48
N GLU A 170 -1.63 -19.49 6.35
CA GLU A 170 -0.97 -20.72 6.79
C GLU A 170 -0.43 -20.64 8.24
N VAL A 171 -0.65 -19.52 8.94
CA VAL A 171 -0.39 -19.36 10.37
C VAL A 171 -1.63 -19.80 11.17
#